data_8fdc1a4e783cc191e88833ce06794521
#
_entry.id   8fdc1a4e783cc191e88833ce06794521
#
_cell.length_a   1.000
_cell.length_b   1.000
_cell.length_c   1.000
_cell.angle_alpha   90.00
_cell.angle_beta   90.00
_cell.angle_gamma   90.00
#
_symmetry.space_group_name_H-M   'P 1'
#
loop_
_entity.id
_entity.type
_entity.pdbx_description
1 polymer ?
#
loop_
_entity_poly.entity_id
_entity_poly.type
_entity_poly.pdbx_seq_one_letter_code
_entity_poly.pdbx_strand_id
1 'polypeptide(L)'
;MPQTSPSSAGLLRNLVVGLAISFVALSLGAAFGILSGRGAFAGMFSAGIIAILTSLLGGTRIQCSGPTAPMSVVAATVVALAYDELAKNLPGFVPDHFINIVFLLAGAIMLAMAILRLGRFIALVPNVVISGFMNGIALLIWIGQAKKLFGLGGAETFSGSLTQNFTIVSATLLTVFALPAIANKLIPRHTRYMPPATLIALVAVTVAVHLAGIRVGTVDLEGGISDLATLVDLFTAQWPRDWSASLLLLALPFALELALLCYLDTLLTSLVVDRLTGEQSRQDKELVAQGVANGAVALFGGIPGAQATIRSVLVIKEGGSQRIVGVFIGLFVLLEMVLFQDLIAAIPQAVFAGILFKAGYDVFDFETLLAYLGRFCRGDTTAQDAIFVAHKEMLFITGTTLVTVLWDLNMAVGIFTLLFYLMNKIIQPQNPIRDLQQREATTAV
;
A
#
# COMPACT_ATOMS: atom_id res chain seq x y z
N MET A 1 21.56 -23.27 1.82
CA MET A 1 22.73 -22.74 2.54
C MET A 1 22.49 -22.90 4.04
N PRO A 2 23.46 -23.32 4.84
CA PRO A 2 23.28 -23.50 6.27
C PRO A 2 22.94 -22.15 6.91
N GLN A 3 21.98 -22.13 7.82
CA GLN A 3 21.64 -20.99 8.66
C GLN A 3 22.90 -20.57 9.44
N THR A 4 23.57 -19.54 8.95
CA THR A 4 24.64 -18.90 9.73
C THR A 4 23.97 -18.28 10.96
N SER A 5 24.43 -18.64 12.14
CA SER A 5 24.09 -18.02 13.41
C SER A 5 24.15 -16.50 13.26
N PRO A 6 23.23 -15.74 13.88
CA PRO A 6 23.21 -14.29 13.75
C PRO A 6 24.54 -13.72 14.25
N SER A 7 25.41 -13.31 13.33
CA SER A 7 26.59 -12.55 13.70
C SER A 7 26.14 -11.20 14.23
N SER A 8 26.79 -10.68 15.27
CA SER A 8 26.49 -9.34 15.83
C SER A 8 26.52 -8.25 14.76
N ALA A 9 27.37 -8.36 13.75
CA ALA A 9 27.43 -7.48 12.60
C ALA A 9 26.17 -7.56 11.72
N GLY A 10 25.59 -8.76 11.55
CA GLY A 10 24.34 -8.95 10.82
C GLY A 10 23.14 -8.33 11.54
N LEU A 11 23.08 -8.43 12.88
CA LEU A 11 22.02 -7.84 13.67
C LEU A 11 22.07 -6.30 13.61
N LEU A 12 23.26 -5.71 13.78
CA LEU A 12 23.43 -4.24 13.70
C LEU A 12 23.04 -3.71 12.32
N ARG A 13 23.40 -4.40 11.25
CA ARG A 13 22.99 -4.04 9.89
C ARG A 13 21.47 -4.06 9.74
N ASN A 14 20.78 -5.10 10.19
CA ASN A 14 19.32 -5.19 10.12
C ASN A 14 18.65 -4.11 10.98
N LEU A 15 19.23 -3.72 12.11
CA LEU A 15 18.74 -2.63 12.94
C LEU A 15 18.84 -1.28 12.19
N VAL A 16 19.99 -0.97 11.57
CA VAL A 16 20.19 0.25 10.80
C VAL A 16 19.24 0.31 9.59
N VAL A 17 19.10 -0.79 8.86
CA VAL A 17 18.13 -0.90 7.77
C VAL A 17 16.71 -0.74 8.28
N GLY A 18 16.38 -1.36 9.42
CA GLY A 18 15.09 -1.20 10.09
C GLY A 18 14.76 0.26 10.38
N LEU A 19 15.70 1.01 10.95
CA LEU A 19 15.55 2.43 11.23
C LEU A 19 15.39 3.27 9.94
N ALA A 20 16.17 2.99 8.90
CA ALA A 20 16.06 3.73 7.64
C ALA A 20 14.71 3.52 6.94
N ILE A 21 14.18 2.29 7.00
CA ILE A 21 12.91 1.94 6.34
C ILE A 21 11.70 2.32 7.20
N SER A 22 11.83 2.44 8.53
CA SER A 22 10.72 2.86 9.40
C SER A 22 10.20 4.25 9.03
N PHE A 23 11.05 5.19 8.68
CA PHE A 23 10.63 6.51 8.20
C PHE A 23 9.80 6.45 6.90
N VAL A 24 10.11 5.52 5.99
CA VAL A 24 9.27 5.29 4.80
C VAL A 24 7.92 4.71 5.20
N ALA A 25 7.94 3.72 6.10
CA ALA A 25 6.74 3.05 6.55
C ALA A 25 5.85 4.00 7.35
N LEU A 26 6.43 4.89 8.18
CA LEU A 26 5.73 5.92 8.94
C LEU A 26 5.01 6.90 8.01
N SER A 27 5.76 7.50 7.07
CA SER A 27 5.21 8.53 6.18
C SER A 27 4.13 7.97 5.24
N LEU A 28 4.33 6.79 4.67
CA LEU A 28 3.31 6.13 3.85
C LEU A 28 2.14 5.62 4.71
N GLY A 29 2.41 5.13 5.92
CA GLY A 29 1.38 4.75 6.87
C GLY A 29 0.44 5.91 7.17
N ALA A 30 0.99 7.08 7.53
CA ALA A 30 0.20 8.29 7.75
C ALA A 30 -0.62 8.69 6.51
N ALA A 31 0.01 8.71 5.32
CA ALA A 31 -0.66 9.06 4.07
C ALA A 31 -1.82 8.10 3.74
N PHE A 32 -1.63 6.80 3.91
CA PHE A 32 -2.66 5.79 3.67
C PHE A 32 -3.75 5.80 4.75
N GLY A 33 -3.41 6.15 6.00
CA GLY A 33 -4.38 6.40 7.06
C GLY A 33 -5.33 7.54 6.72
N ILE A 34 -4.79 8.65 6.23
CA ILE A 34 -5.58 9.80 5.73
C ILE A 34 -6.40 9.41 4.49
N LEU A 35 -5.81 8.66 3.56
CA LEU A 35 -6.52 8.16 2.37
C LEU A 35 -7.71 7.30 2.73
N SER A 36 -7.57 6.44 3.74
CA SER A 36 -8.64 5.54 4.21
C SER A 36 -9.77 6.24 4.96
N GLY A 37 -9.60 7.52 5.34
CA GLY A 37 -10.55 8.25 6.18
C GLY A 37 -10.45 7.96 7.68
N ARG A 38 -9.52 7.08 8.13
CA ARG A 38 -9.31 6.78 9.57
C ARG A 38 -8.23 7.65 10.25
N GLY A 39 -7.61 8.55 9.49
CA GLY A 39 -6.59 9.46 10.00
C GLY A 39 -5.17 8.89 10.00
N ALA A 40 -4.20 9.79 10.16
CA ALA A 40 -2.77 9.46 10.10
C ALA A 40 -2.34 8.49 11.21
N PHE A 41 -2.87 8.67 12.41
CA PHE A 41 -2.57 7.82 13.57
C PHE A 41 -2.88 6.33 13.28
N ALA A 42 -4.11 6.03 12.79
CA ALA A 42 -4.53 4.68 12.46
C ALA A 42 -3.59 4.02 11.43
N GLY A 43 -3.15 4.79 10.44
CA GLY A 43 -2.23 4.31 9.41
C GLY A 43 -0.81 4.03 9.93
N MET A 44 -0.25 4.92 10.75
CA MET A 44 1.07 4.75 11.36
C MET A 44 1.08 3.58 12.34
N PHE A 45 0.09 3.50 13.22
CA PHE A 45 -0.09 2.39 14.14
C PHE A 45 -0.15 1.05 13.41
N SER A 46 -0.96 0.97 12.34
CA SER A 46 -1.06 -0.22 11.50
C SER A 46 0.26 -0.56 10.83
N ALA A 47 1.02 0.41 10.34
CA ALA A 47 2.33 0.17 9.74
C ALA A 47 3.30 -0.48 10.73
N GLY A 48 3.30 -0.04 11.99
CA GLY A 48 4.11 -0.62 13.05
C GLY A 48 3.70 -2.05 13.40
N ILE A 49 2.43 -2.26 13.75
CA ILE A 49 1.92 -3.55 14.24
C ILE A 49 1.95 -4.61 13.12
N ILE A 50 1.49 -4.28 11.91
CA ILE A 50 1.49 -5.22 10.79
C ILE A 50 2.92 -5.65 10.45
N ALA A 51 3.90 -4.73 10.40
CA ALA A 51 5.29 -5.06 10.15
C ALA A 51 5.86 -6.04 11.19
N ILE A 52 5.58 -5.84 12.47
CA ILE A 52 6.03 -6.75 13.56
C ILE A 52 5.39 -8.13 13.38
N LEU A 53 4.06 -8.19 13.33
CA LEU A 53 3.34 -9.45 13.32
C LEU A 53 3.64 -10.29 12.08
N THR A 54 3.68 -9.66 10.90
CA THR A 54 3.98 -10.39 9.66
C THR A 54 5.43 -10.84 9.59
N SER A 55 6.36 -10.06 10.13
CA SER A 55 7.75 -10.50 10.25
C SER A 55 7.93 -11.68 11.19
N LEU A 56 7.22 -11.72 12.29
CA LEU A 56 7.31 -12.83 13.26
C LEU A 56 6.60 -14.09 12.74
N LEU A 57 5.39 -13.95 12.22
CA LEU A 57 4.51 -15.06 11.87
C LEU A 57 4.61 -15.47 10.40
N GLY A 58 5.05 -14.59 9.50
CA GLY A 58 4.98 -14.73 8.05
C GLY A 58 5.79 -15.85 7.44
N GLY A 59 5.47 -16.18 6.21
CA GLY A 59 6.14 -17.16 5.37
C GLY A 59 7.33 -16.60 4.61
N THR A 60 7.33 -15.31 4.32
CA THR A 60 8.42 -14.57 3.65
C THR A 60 9.45 -14.11 4.67
N ARG A 61 10.74 -14.36 4.39
CA ARG A 61 11.79 -14.09 5.37
C ARG A 61 12.13 -12.61 5.50
N ILE A 62 12.23 -11.91 4.38
CA ILE A 62 12.57 -10.49 4.34
C ILE A 62 11.38 -9.76 3.75
N GLN A 63 10.70 -8.98 4.56
CA GLN A 63 9.49 -8.26 4.14
C GLN A 63 9.28 -6.99 4.95
N CYS A 64 8.48 -6.09 4.38
CA CYS A 64 7.90 -4.95 5.07
C CYS A 64 6.42 -4.86 4.70
N SER A 65 5.56 -5.30 5.60
CA SER A 65 4.10 -5.21 5.47
C SER A 65 3.56 -3.99 6.20
N GLY A 66 2.36 -3.57 5.84
CA GLY A 66 1.66 -2.44 6.44
C GLY A 66 0.63 -1.87 5.47
N PRO A 67 0.00 -0.75 5.77
CA PRO A 67 -0.98 -0.13 4.87
C PRO A 67 -0.47 -0.01 3.45
N THR A 68 -1.31 -0.35 2.47
CA THR A 68 -1.03 -0.24 1.04
C THR A 68 -2.11 0.58 0.34
N ALA A 69 -1.78 1.11 -0.83
CA ALA A 69 -2.70 1.95 -1.59
C ALA A 69 -4.03 1.24 -1.91
N PRO A 70 -4.03 -0.01 -2.45
CA PRO A 70 -5.28 -0.72 -2.73
C PRO A 70 -6.17 -0.91 -1.50
N MET A 71 -5.57 -1.40 -0.41
CA MET A 71 -6.28 -1.65 0.84
C MET A 71 -6.89 -0.38 1.42
N SER A 72 -6.17 0.75 1.32
CA SER A 72 -6.63 2.03 1.85
C SER A 72 -7.76 2.65 1.01
N VAL A 73 -7.77 2.43 -0.30
CA VAL A 73 -8.87 2.87 -1.18
C VAL A 73 -10.17 2.14 -0.83
N VAL A 74 -10.13 0.82 -0.66
CA VAL A 74 -11.31 0.05 -0.24
C VAL A 74 -11.71 0.39 1.20
N ALA A 75 -10.74 0.55 2.10
CA ALA A 75 -11.04 1.00 3.45
C ALA A 75 -11.77 2.37 3.46
N ALA A 76 -11.39 3.30 2.57
CA ALA A 76 -12.09 4.58 2.43
C ALA A 76 -13.56 4.42 2.03
N THR A 77 -13.88 3.47 1.16
CA THR A 77 -15.27 3.16 0.77
C THR A 77 -16.07 2.63 1.96
N VAL A 78 -15.48 1.74 2.77
CA VAL A 78 -16.10 1.21 3.99
C VAL A 78 -16.34 2.32 5.01
N VAL A 79 -15.36 3.20 5.20
CA VAL A 79 -15.45 4.35 6.13
C VAL A 79 -16.56 5.29 5.68
N ALA A 80 -16.59 5.65 4.39
CA ALA A 80 -17.62 6.52 3.84
C ALA A 80 -19.04 5.91 4.02
N LEU A 81 -19.21 4.61 3.71
CA LEU A 81 -20.48 3.91 3.95
C LEU A 81 -20.89 3.98 5.43
N ALA A 82 -19.96 3.74 6.35
CA ALA A 82 -20.25 3.72 7.77
C ALA A 82 -20.68 5.10 8.30
N TYR A 83 -19.96 6.16 7.96
CA TYR A 83 -20.20 7.50 8.46
C TYR A 83 -21.28 8.27 7.68
N ASP A 84 -21.30 8.15 6.34
CA ASP A 84 -22.18 8.96 5.49
C ASP A 84 -23.57 8.36 5.31
N GLU A 85 -23.68 7.03 5.33
CA GLU A 85 -24.97 6.36 5.09
C GLU A 85 -25.52 5.69 6.36
N LEU A 86 -24.75 4.78 6.98
CA LEU A 86 -25.29 3.97 8.08
C LEU A 86 -25.52 4.80 9.35
N ALA A 87 -24.57 5.66 9.72
CA ALA A 87 -24.71 6.51 10.89
C ALA A 87 -25.89 7.50 10.80
N LYS A 88 -26.22 7.96 9.58
CA LYS A 88 -27.35 8.87 9.36
C LYS A 88 -28.71 8.17 9.40
N ASN A 89 -28.75 6.88 9.02
CA ASN A 89 -29.98 6.12 8.86
C ASN A 89 -30.32 5.21 10.05
N LEU A 90 -29.35 4.91 10.90
CA LEU A 90 -29.51 3.99 12.04
C LEU A 90 -29.22 4.69 13.36
N PRO A 91 -30.24 5.03 14.17
CA PRO A 91 -30.06 5.64 15.50
C PRO A 91 -29.22 4.74 16.42
N GLY A 92 -28.20 5.32 17.06
CA GLY A 92 -27.31 4.58 17.98
C GLY A 92 -26.23 3.73 17.30
N PHE A 93 -26.13 3.77 15.98
CA PHE A 93 -25.08 3.09 15.23
C PHE A 93 -23.72 3.73 15.47
N VAL A 94 -22.71 2.89 15.72
CA VAL A 94 -21.32 3.33 15.91
C VAL A 94 -20.50 2.95 14.67
N PRO A 95 -20.15 3.92 13.82
CA PRO A 95 -19.47 3.65 12.54
C PRO A 95 -18.19 2.81 12.69
N ASP A 96 -17.38 3.12 13.68
CA ASP A 96 -16.11 2.43 13.93
C ASP A 96 -16.29 0.93 14.21
N HIS A 97 -17.36 0.55 14.90
CA HIS A 97 -17.65 -0.87 15.14
C HIS A 97 -17.91 -1.63 13.85
N PHE A 98 -18.67 -1.05 12.91
CA PHE A 98 -18.91 -1.66 11.60
C PHE A 98 -17.63 -1.77 10.77
N ILE A 99 -16.83 -0.70 10.72
CA ILE A 99 -15.54 -0.70 10.01
C ILE A 99 -14.64 -1.81 10.57
N ASN A 100 -14.57 -1.94 11.89
CA ASN A 100 -13.76 -2.96 12.53
C ASN A 100 -14.30 -4.38 12.28
N ILE A 101 -15.62 -4.58 12.19
CA ILE A 101 -16.23 -5.84 11.75
C ILE A 101 -15.76 -6.22 10.36
N VAL A 102 -15.78 -5.28 9.40
CA VAL A 102 -15.31 -5.53 8.04
C VAL A 102 -13.84 -5.97 8.03
N PHE A 103 -12.99 -5.27 8.77
CA PHE A 103 -11.54 -5.56 8.80
C PHE A 103 -11.24 -6.88 9.53
N LEU A 104 -11.97 -7.19 10.61
CA LEU A 104 -11.86 -8.47 11.31
C LEU A 104 -12.31 -9.63 10.42
N LEU A 105 -13.43 -9.47 9.71
CA LEU A 105 -13.89 -10.46 8.74
C LEU A 105 -12.89 -10.67 7.61
N ALA A 106 -12.28 -9.60 7.09
CA ALA A 106 -11.22 -9.72 6.08
C ALA A 106 -10.05 -10.55 6.61
N GLY A 107 -9.59 -10.29 7.83
CA GLY A 107 -8.59 -11.10 8.51
C GLY A 107 -9.00 -12.57 8.66
N ALA A 108 -10.24 -12.82 9.07
CA ALA A 108 -10.79 -14.18 9.22
C ALA A 108 -10.89 -14.92 7.88
N ILE A 109 -11.31 -14.23 6.81
CA ILE A 109 -11.34 -14.79 5.44
C ILE A 109 -9.92 -15.16 4.99
N MET A 110 -8.91 -14.33 5.26
CA MET A 110 -7.52 -14.65 4.94
C MET A 110 -7.01 -15.88 5.70
N LEU A 111 -7.37 -16.02 6.98
CA LEU A 111 -7.07 -17.24 7.75
C LEU A 111 -7.75 -18.47 7.13
N ALA A 112 -9.00 -18.34 6.71
CA ALA A 112 -9.71 -19.41 6.01
C ALA A 112 -9.03 -19.77 4.69
N MET A 113 -8.61 -18.77 3.89
CA MET A 113 -7.86 -18.99 2.65
C MET A 113 -6.54 -19.72 2.90
N ALA A 114 -5.85 -19.41 3.98
CA ALA A 114 -4.62 -20.10 4.38
C ALA A 114 -4.88 -21.56 4.78
N ILE A 115 -5.90 -21.82 5.57
CA ILE A 115 -6.32 -23.17 6.00
C ILE A 115 -6.71 -24.02 4.77
N LEU A 116 -7.42 -23.43 3.82
CA LEU A 116 -7.80 -24.06 2.55
C LEU A 116 -6.64 -24.16 1.55
N ARG A 117 -5.44 -23.66 1.92
CA ARG A 117 -4.21 -23.69 1.09
C ARG A 117 -4.40 -23.00 -0.26
N LEU A 118 -5.08 -21.87 -0.26
CA LEU A 118 -5.36 -21.12 -1.49
C LEU A 118 -4.16 -20.30 -1.98
N GLY A 119 -3.08 -20.19 -1.21
CA GLY A 119 -1.88 -19.45 -1.58
C GLY A 119 -1.30 -19.86 -2.94
N ARG A 120 -1.42 -21.14 -3.31
CA ARG A 120 -0.96 -21.69 -4.59
C ARG A 120 -1.67 -21.11 -5.82
N PHE A 121 -2.89 -20.58 -5.66
CA PHE A 121 -3.69 -20.11 -6.81
C PHE A 121 -3.30 -18.71 -7.28
N ILE A 122 -2.38 -18.02 -6.61
CA ILE A 122 -1.86 -16.72 -7.08
C ILE A 122 -1.32 -16.80 -8.51
N ALA A 123 -0.73 -17.92 -8.88
CA ALA A 123 -0.20 -18.15 -10.21
C ALA A 123 -1.27 -18.19 -11.33
N LEU A 124 -2.56 -18.22 -10.99
CA LEU A 124 -3.66 -18.19 -11.96
C LEU A 124 -4.04 -16.78 -12.42
N VAL A 125 -3.64 -15.73 -11.69
CA VAL A 125 -3.96 -14.36 -12.10
C VAL A 125 -2.94 -13.88 -13.14
N PRO A 126 -3.38 -13.56 -14.38
CA PRO A 126 -2.45 -13.15 -15.43
C PRO A 126 -1.82 -11.77 -15.14
N ASN A 127 -0.55 -11.59 -15.50
CA ASN A 127 0.15 -10.32 -15.29
C ASN A 127 -0.50 -9.15 -16.06
N VAL A 128 -1.10 -9.39 -17.23
CA VAL A 128 -1.88 -8.36 -17.97
C VAL A 128 -3.05 -7.82 -17.16
N VAL A 129 -3.71 -8.67 -16.38
CA VAL A 129 -4.83 -8.29 -15.50
C VAL A 129 -4.30 -7.51 -14.29
N ILE A 130 -3.18 -7.98 -13.71
CA ILE A 130 -2.52 -7.31 -12.57
C ILE A 130 -2.06 -5.91 -12.97
N SER A 131 -1.43 -5.73 -14.14
CA SER A 131 -1.04 -4.42 -14.66
C SER A 131 -2.24 -3.47 -14.78
N GLY A 132 -3.34 -3.93 -15.38
CA GLY A 132 -4.56 -3.12 -15.51
C GLY A 132 -5.18 -2.75 -14.16
N PHE A 133 -5.20 -3.66 -13.21
CA PHE A 133 -5.66 -3.45 -11.85
C PHE A 133 -4.81 -2.39 -11.10
N MET A 134 -3.48 -2.52 -11.17
CA MET A 134 -2.57 -1.55 -10.54
C MET A 134 -2.71 -0.14 -11.15
N ASN A 135 -2.89 -0.05 -12.47
CA ASN A 135 -3.18 1.21 -13.15
C ASN A 135 -4.52 1.83 -12.69
N GLY A 136 -5.54 0.99 -12.49
CA GLY A 136 -6.83 1.43 -11.95
C GLY A 136 -6.70 2.04 -10.56
N ILE A 137 -5.96 1.39 -9.67
CA ILE A 137 -5.68 1.90 -8.31
C ILE A 137 -4.93 3.23 -8.36
N ALA A 138 -3.90 3.35 -9.19
CA ALA A 138 -3.16 4.59 -9.36
C ALA A 138 -4.08 5.74 -9.78
N LEU A 139 -4.98 5.49 -10.75
CA LEU A 139 -5.98 6.47 -11.18
C LEU A 139 -6.96 6.84 -10.07
N LEU A 140 -7.45 5.87 -9.28
CA LEU A 140 -8.34 6.14 -8.15
C LEU A 140 -7.68 7.05 -7.11
N ILE A 141 -6.39 6.82 -6.80
CA ILE A 141 -5.63 7.68 -5.90
C ILE A 141 -5.53 9.10 -6.48
N TRP A 142 -5.12 9.25 -7.75
CA TRP A 142 -4.96 10.55 -8.39
C TRP A 142 -6.29 11.30 -8.47
N ILE A 143 -7.37 10.64 -8.88
CA ILE A 143 -8.71 11.22 -8.95
C ILE A 143 -9.17 11.65 -7.54
N GLY A 144 -8.95 10.81 -6.52
CA GLY A 144 -9.30 11.12 -5.14
C GLY A 144 -8.55 12.35 -4.61
N GLN A 145 -7.23 12.44 -4.84
CA GLN A 145 -6.47 13.60 -4.42
C GLN A 145 -6.81 14.86 -5.22
N ALA A 146 -7.06 14.74 -6.52
CA ALA A 146 -7.53 15.86 -7.34
C ALA A 146 -8.90 16.37 -6.88
N LYS A 147 -9.84 15.47 -6.56
CA LYS A 147 -11.15 15.85 -6.00
C LYS A 147 -11.00 16.66 -4.71
N LYS A 148 -10.17 16.20 -3.75
CA LYS A 148 -9.91 16.92 -2.50
C LYS A 148 -9.19 18.27 -2.73
N LEU A 149 -8.26 18.34 -3.68
CA LEU A 149 -7.52 19.56 -3.95
C LEU A 149 -8.39 20.64 -4.60
N PHE A 150 -9.26 20.25 -5.54
CA PHE A 150 -10.06 21.17 -6.35
C PHE A 150 -11.54 21.26 -5.92
N GLY A 151 -11.97 20.50 -4.88
CA GLY A 151 -13.36 20.47 -4.43
C GLY A 151 -14.33 19.86 -5.45
N LEU A 152 -13.87 18.93 -6.28
CA LEU A 152 -14.68 18.33 -7.33
C LEU A 152 -15.61 17.25 -6.78
N GLY A 153 -16.86 17.22 -7.26
CA GLY A 153 -17.83 16.18 -6.88
C GLY A 153 -18.29 16.24 -5.43
N GLY A 154 -18.25 17.41 -4.78
CA GLY A 154 -18.69 17.58 -3.38
C GLY A 154 -17.67 17.09 -2.34
N ALA A 155 -16.43 16.75 -2.75
CA ALA A 155 -15.38 16.36 -1.82
C ALA A 155 -14.98 17.54 -0.92
N GLU A 156 -14.81 17.28 0.37
CA GLU A 156 -14.25 18.26 1.31
C GLU A 156 -12.84 18.65 0.86
N THR A 157 -12.65 19.97 0.72
CA THR A 157 -11.36 20.53 0.33
C THR A 157 -10.41 20.62 1.52
N PHE A 158 -9.10 20.62 1.25
CA PHE A 158 -8.13 20.97 2.27
C PHE A 158 -8.37 22.38 2.81
N SER A 159 -8.27 22.55 4.12
CA SER A 159 -8.40 23.86 4.75
C SER A 159 -7.32 24.83 4.24
N GLY A 160 -7.70 26.07 3.96
CA GLY A 160 -6.84 27.10 3.37
C GLY A 160 -7.17 27.41 1.91
N SER A 161 -6.41 28.30 1.28
CA SER A 161 -6.67 28.66 -0.11
C SER A 161 -6.21 27.57 -1.08
N LEU A 162 -6.93 27.40 -2.20
CA LEU A 162 -6.55 26.47 -3.26
C LEU A 162 -5.10 26.69 -3.74
N THR A 163 -4.70 27.96 -3.93
CA THR A 163 -3.35 28.30 -4.38
C THR A 163 -2.29 27.85 -3.41
N GLN A 164 -2.51 28.00 -2.10
CA GLN A 164 -1.58 27.56 -1.05
C GLN A 164 -1.46 26.04 -1.06
N ASN A 165 -2.59 25.33 -1.05
CA ASN A 165 -2.60 23.86 -1.08
C ASN A 165 -1.97 23.31 -2.35
N PHE A 166 -2.27 23.88 -3.51
CA PHE A 166 -1.65 23.50 -4.79
C PHE A 166 -0.13 23.73 -4.80
N THR A 167 0.34 24.84 -4.23
CA THR A 167 1.77 25.13 -4.10
C THR A 167 2.47 24.12 -3.20
N ILE A 168 1.85 23.76 -2.07
CA ILE A 168 2.39 22.75 -1.15
C ILE A 168 2.46 21.37 -1.81
N VAL A 169 1.39 20.93 -2.48
CA VAL A 169 1.37 19.67 -3.25
C VAL A 169 2.48 19.66 -4.29
N SER A 170 2.59 20.74 -5.06
CA SER A 170 3.60 20.86 -6.12
C SER A 170 5.04 20.87 -5.58
N ALA A 171 5.28 21.58 -4.47
CA ALA A 171 6.59 21.60 -3.79
C ALA A 171 6.95 20.21 -3.25
N THR A 172 5.97 19.49 -2.68
CA THR A 172 6.16 18.12 -2.20
C THR A 172 6.51 17.18 -3.37
N LEU A 173 5.74 17.22 -4.46
CA LEU A 173 6.00 16.43 -5.66
C LEU A 173 7.38 16.73 -6.23
N LEU A 174 7.71 18.01 -6.39
CA LEU A 174 9.02 18.42 -6.91
C LEU A 174 10.14 17.85 -6.03
N THR A 175 10.01 17.95 -4.71
CA THR A 175 11.01 17.42 -3.78
C THR A 175 11.16 15.91 -3.89
N VAL A 176 10.05 15.16 -3.91
CA VAL A 176 10.08 13.70 -3.95
C VAL A 176 10.64 13.17 -5.27
N PHE A 177 10.42 13.86 -6.40
CA PHE A 177 10.95 13.46 -7.70
C PHE A 177 12.36 13.99 -7.96
N ALA A 178 12.63 15.26 -7.66
CA ALA A 178 13.92 15.88 -7.97
C ALA A 178 15.04 15.41 -7.05
N LEU A 179 14.75 15.19 -5.77
CA LEU A 179 15.78 14.87 -4.78
C LEU A 179 16.53 13.56 -5.09
N PRO A 180 15.88 12.42 -5.43
CA PRO A 180 16.58 11.22 -5.86
C PRO A 180 17.39 11.41 -7.14
N ALA A 181 16.86 12.19 -8.11
CA ALA A 181 17.54 12.47 -9.36
C ALA A 181 18.82 13.30 -9.14
N ILE A 182 18.73 14.35 -8.31
CA ILE A 182 19.86 15.21 -7.93
C ILE A 182 20.90 14.41 -7.14
N ALA A 183 20.45 13.64 -6.16
CA ALA A 183 21.34 12.83 -5.35
C ALA A 183 22.06 11.74 -6.17
N ASN A 184 21.36 11.13 -7.14
CA ASN A 184 21.97 10.17 -8.06
C ASN A 184 23.11 10.80 -8.89
N LYS A 185 23.00 12.09 -9.20
CA LYS A 185 23.97 12.82 -10.01
C LYS A 185 25.15 13.35 -9.19
N LEU A 186 24.92 13.76 -7.94
CA LEU A 186 25.90 14.47 -7.13
C LEU A 186 26.64 13.58 -6.11
N ILE A 187 26.01 12.51 -5.62
CA ILE A 187 26.57 11.69 -4.54
C ILE A 187 26.95 10.32 -5.06
N PRO A 188 28.23 9.90 -4.92
CA PRO A 188 28.67 8.55 -5.29
C PRO A 188 27.87 7.46 -4.56
N ARG A 189 27.57 6.35 -5.25
CA ARG A 189 26.72 5.27 -4.74
C ARG A 189 27.17 4.68 -3.38
N HIS A 190 28.48 4.60 -3.15
CA HIS A 190 29.06 3.98 -1.96
C HIS A 190 29.08 4.87 -0.71
N THR A 191 28.83 6.18 -0.84
CA THR A 191 28.75 7.14 0.29
C THR A 191 27.32 7.59 0.58
N ARG A 192 26.34 6.97 -0.04
CA ARG A 192 24.98 7.48 -0.11
C ARG A 192 24.11 6.94 1.02
N TYR A 193 24.30 7.49 2.21
CA TYR A 193 23.31 7.40 3.30
C TYR A 193 22.39 8.62 3.21
N MET A 194 21.30 8.51 2.44
CA MET A 194 20.33 9.58 2.31
C MET A 194 18.97 9.13 2.85
N PRO A 195 18.34 9.93 3.74
CA PRO A 195 16.99 9.65 4.18
C PRO A 195 16.03 9.53 2.98
N PRO A 196 14.93 8.80 3.10
CA PRO A 196 13.94 8.66 2.04
C PRO A 196 13.45 10.02 1.56
N ALA A 197 13.29 10.19 0.23
CA ALA A 197 12.86 11.45 -0.35
C ALA A 197 11.47 11.90 0.16
N THR A 198 10.61 10.95 0.50
CA THR A 198 9.30 11.20 1.11
C THR A 198 9.41 11.83 2.49
N LEU A 199 10.34 11.35 3.34
CA LEU A 199 10.60 11.94 4.65
C LEU A 199 11.19 13.34 4.53
N ILE A 200 12.18 13.52 3.62
CA ILE A 200 12.78 14.84 3.39
C ILE A 200 11.72 15.82 2.89
N ALA A 201 10.87 15.42 1.95
CA ALA A 201 9.78 16.26 1.44
C ALA A 201 8.80 16.61 2.57
N LEU A 202 8.41 15.64 3.39
CA LEU A 202 7.52 15.83 4.52
C LEU A 202 8.09 16.87 5.50
N VAL A 203 9.33 16.74 5.92
CA VAL A 203 9.98 17.66 6.86
C VAL A 203 10.26 19.02 6.21
N ALA A 204 10.92 19.03 5.04
CA ALA A 204 11.36 20.29 4.42
C ALA A 204 10.18 21.18 3.99
N VAL A 205 9.13 20.59 3.39
CA VAL A 205 7.96 21.36 2.98
C VAL A 205 7.17 21.84 4.19
N THR A 206 7.02 21.01 5.24
CA THR A 206 6.37 21.41 6.50
C THR A 206 7.11 22.61 7.12
N VAL A 207 8.43 22.52 7.26
CA VAL A 207 9.25 23.64 7.79
C VAL A 207 9.11 24.89 6.92
N ALA A 208 9.16 24.76 5.60
CA ALA A 208 9.00 25.88 4.67
C ALA A 208 7.63 26.57 4.81
N VAL A 209 6.54 25.78 4.96
CA VAL A 209 5.18 26.29 5.18
C VAL A 209 5.08 27.07 6.49
N HIS A 210 5.67 26.56 7.58
CA HIS A 210 5.68 27.23 8.87
C HIS A 210 6.51 28.53 8.85
N LEU A 211 7.70 28.49 8.25
CA LEU A 211 8.56 29.67 8.13
C LEU A 211 7.93 30.77 7.23
N ALA A 212 7.18 30.38 6.21
CA ALA A 212 6.44 31.30 5.36
C ALA A 212 5.15 31.84 6.00
N GLY A 213 4.77 31.36 7.21
CA GLY A 213 3.54 31.76 7.89
C GLY A 213 2.26 31.37 7.16
N ILE A 214 2.30 30.35 6.31
CA ILE A 214 1.16 29.89 5.52
C ILE A 214 0.18 29.14 6.45
N ARG A 215 -1.07 29.59 6.51
CA ARG A 215 -2.12 28.98 7.31
C ARG A 215 -2.94 28.01 6.44
N VAL A 216 -2.70 26.72 6.63
CA VAL A 216 -3.41 25.60 5.96
C VAL A 216 -3.79 24.54 6.99
N GLY A 217 -4.70 23.66 6.65
CA GLY A 217 -5.08 22.54 7.52
C GLY A 217 -3.92 21.59 7.75
N THR A 218 -3.64 21.30 9.00
CA THR A 218 -2.66 20.31 9.44
C THR A 218 -3.32 18.98 9.75
N VAL A 219 -2.51 17.96 9.98
CA VAL A 219 -2.99 16.63 10.32
C VAL A 219 -3.56 16.66 11.73
N ASP A 220 -4.76 16.14 11.85
CA ASP A 220 -5.34 15.86 13.16
C ASP A 220 -4.84 14.49 13.65
N LEU A 221 -4.23 14.48 14.83
CA LEU A 221 -3.77 13.26 15.50
C LEU A 221 -4.71 12.94 16.65
N GLU A 222 -6.01 12.82 16.37
CA GLU A 222 -6.92 12.24 17.35
C GLU A 222 -6.47 10.80 17.69
N GLY A 223 -6.19 10.52 18.96
CA GLY A 223 -5.88 9.17 19.44
C GLY A 223 -4.42 8.86 19.73
N GLY A 224 -3.58 9.86 20.03
CA GLY A 224 -2.20 9.64 20.47
C GLY A 224 -2.10 8.67 21.65
N ILE A 225 -1.16 7.71 21.59
CA ILE A 225 -0.88 6.77 22.67
C ILE A 225 0.10 7.44 23.62
N SER A 226 -0.38 7.85 24.79
CA SER A 226 0.45 8.42 25.85
C SER A 226 0.96 7.38 26.85
N ASP A 227 0.17 6.33 27.07
CA ASP A 227 0.46 5.28 28.04
C ASP A 227 -0.26 3.95 27.70
N LEU A 228 -0.01 2.94 28.53
CA LEU A 228 -0.64 1.62 28.36
C LEU A 228 -2.17 1.66 28.62
N ALA A 229 -2.63 2.56 29.47
CA ALA A 229 -4.05 2.74 29.74
C ALA A 229 -4.79 3.20 28.49
N THR A 230 -4.22 4.17 27.76
CA THR A 230 -4.74 4.62 26.46
C THR A 230 -4.90 3.49 25.44
N LEU A 231 -3.97 2.52 25.40
CA LEU A 231 -4.11 1.34 24.53
C LEU A 231 -5.29 0.45 24.96
N VAL A 232 -5.51 0.27 26.26
CA VAL A 232 -6.64 -0.51 26.75
C VAL A 232 -7.96 0.20 26.46
N ASP A 233 -8.00 1.52 26.64
CA ASP A 233 -9.17 2.34 26.33
C ASP A 233 -9.48 2.31 24.84
N LEU A 234 -8.46 2.44 23.98
CA LEU A 234 -8.61 2.31 22.53
C LEU A 234 -9.17 0.93 22.14
N PHE A 235 -8.60 -0.15 22.67
CA PHE A 235 -9.11 -1.51 22.42
C PHE A 235 -10.58 -1.65 22.84
N THR A 236 -10.95 -1.18 24.03
CA THR A 236 -12.33 -1.30 24.53
C THR A 236 -13.30 -0.44 23.74
N ALA A 237 -12.88 0.74 23.29
CA ALA A 237 -13.68 1.64 22.44
C ALA A 237 -13.86 1.08 21.03
N GLN A 238 -12.83 0.45 20.48
CA GLN A 238 -12.84 -0.08 19.11
C GLN A 238 -13.41 -1.50 18.99
N TRP A 239 -13.68 -2.18 20.13
CA TRP A 239 -14.24 -3.53 20.11
C TRP A 239 -15.69 -3.51 19.59
N PRO A 240 -16.01 -4.24 18.51
CA PRO A 240 -17.36 -4.28 17.96
C PRO A 240 -18.36 -4.89 18.98
N ARG A 241 -19.47 -4.21 19.19
CA ARG A 241 -20.51 -4.67 20.15
C ARG A 241 -21.74 -5.24 19.46
N ASP A 242 -22.04 -4.82 18.24
CA ASP A 242 -23.18 -5.31 17.47
C ASP A 242 -22.70 -6.31 16.40
N TRP A 243 -23.01 -7.58 16.62
CA TRP A 243 -22.72 -8.70 15.70
C TRP A 243 -23.99 -9.21 15.04
N SER A 244 -24.93 -8.33 14.71
CA SER A 244 -26.17 -8.74 14.04
C SER A 244 -25.90 -9.36 12.68
N ALA A 245 -26.73 -10.34 12.29
CA ALA A 245 -26.59 -11.03 11.02
C ALA A 245 -26.72 -10.07 9.82
N SER A 246 -27.54 -9.02 9.95
CA SER A 246 -27.70 -7.98 8.92
C SER A 246 -26.41 -7.20 8.69
N LEU A 247 -25.72 -6.78 9.76
CA LEU A 247 -24.42 -6.08 9.64
C LEU A 247 -23.33 -6.99 9.12
N LEU A 248 -23.29 -8.26 9.53
CA LEU A 248 -22.34 -9.24 9.02
C LEU A 248 -22.52 -9.49 7.52
N LEU A 249 -23.77 -9.62 7.05
CA LEU A 249 -24.07 -9.79 5.62
C LEU A 249 -23.70 -8.53 4.81
N LEU A 250 -23.92 -7.34 5.37
CA LEU A 250 -23.52 -6.08 4.74
C LEU A 250 -21.98 -5.92 4.69
N ALA A 251 -21.28 -6.36 5.73
CA ALA A 251 -19.82 -6.30 5.83
C ALA A 251 -19.11 -7.30 4.90
N LEU A 252 -19.75 -8.44 4.61
CA LEU A 252 -19.11 -9.58 3.94
C LEU A 252 -18.53 -9.24 2.53
N PRO A 253 -19.22 -8.53 1.64
CA PRO A 253 -18.64 -8.15 0.34
C PRO A 253 -17.35 -7.35 0.47
N PHE A 254 -17.33 -6.32 1.31
CA PHE A 254 -16.16 -5.48 1.57
C PHE A 254 -15.02 -6.26 2.24
N ALA A 255 -15.35 -7.16 3.17
CA ALA A 255 -14.37 -8.02 3.81
C ALA A 255 -13.73 -8.99 2.82
N LEU A 256 -14.53 -9.56 1.91
CA LEU A 256 -14.03 -10.42 0.84
C LEU A 256 -13.13 -9.64 -0.12
N GLU A 257 -13.54 -8.42 -0.47
CA GLU A 257 -12.76 -7.52 -1.31
C GLU A 257 -11.39 -7.22 -0.70
N LEU A 258 -11.34 -6.81 0.56
CA LEU A 258 -10.09 -6.56 1.27
C LEU A 258 -9.22 -7.82 1.40
N ALA A 259 -9.83 -8.97 1.68
CA ALA A 259 -9.10 -10.23 1.77
C ALA A 259 -8.46 -10.63 0.43
N LEU A 260 -9.17 -10.47 -0.68
CA LEU A 260 -8.65 -10.75 -2.02
C LEU A 260 -7.54 -9.76 -2.42
N LEU A 261 -7.69 -8.48 -2.09
CA LEU A 261 -6.65 -7.48 -2.33
C LEU A 261 -5.38 -7.79 -1.53
N CYS A 262 -5.53 -8.07 -0.23
CA CYS A 262 -4.41 -8.46 0.60
C CYS A 262 -3.74 -9.74 0.10
N TYR A 263 -4.51 -10.71 -0.38
CA TYR A 263 -4.03 -11.93 -1.00
C TYR A 263 -3.15 -11.61 -2.23
N LEU A 264 -3.65 -10.78 -3.16
CA LEU A 264 -2.92 -10.40 -4.38
C LEU A 264 -1.65 -9.62 -4.05
N ASP A 265 -1.75 -8.51 -3.31
CA ASP A 265 -0.61 -7.66 -2.96
C ASP A 265 0.49 -8.47 -2.25
N THR A 266 0.09 -9.27 -1.25
CA THR A 266 1.02 -10.04 -0.44
C THR A 266 1.72 -11.14 -1.23
N LEU A 267 0.97 -11.96 -1.95
CA LEU A 267 1.56 -13.13 -2.59
C LEU A 267 2.37 -12.76 -3.83
N LEU A 268 1.94 -11.72 -4.57
CA LEU A 268 2.76 -11.19 -5.67
C LEU A 268 4.07 -10.58 -5.16
N THR A 269 4.01 -9.84 -4.05
CA THR A 269 5.21 -9.31 -3.41
C THR A 269 6.12 -10.42 -2.92
N SER A 270 5.58 -11.48 -2.32
CA SER A 270 6.39 -12.61 -1.88
C SER A 270 7.14 -13.28 -3.04
N LEU A 271 6.51 -13.41 -4.22
CA LEU A 271 7.17 -13.92 -5.43
C LEU A 271 8.31 -13.01 -5.92
N VAL A 272 8.14 -11.68 -5.83
CA VAL A 272 9.21 -10.72 -6.15
C VAL A 272 10.38 -10.87 -5.17
N VAL A 273 10.10 -10.97 -3.88
CA VAL A 273 11.11 -11.18 -2.84
C VAL A 273 11.84 -12.51 -3.06
N ASP A 274 11.12 -13.58 -3.36
CA ASP A 274 11.69 -14.91 -3.63
C ASP A 274 12.69 -14.85 -4.80
N ARG A 275 12.35 -14.15 -5.87
CA ARG A 275 13.26 -13.94 -7.01
C ARG A 275 14.52 -13.17 -6.64
N LEU A 276 14.40 -12.13 -5.82
CA LEU A 276 15.52 -11.29 -5.40
C LEU A 276 16.43 -11.98 -4.38
N THR A 277 15.88 -12.83 -3.52
CA THR A 277 16.63 -13.51 -2.45
C THR A 277 17.07 -14.91 -2.81
N GLY A 278 16.48 -15.52 -3.84
CA GLY A 278 16.68 -16.94 -4.18
C GLY A 278 16.04 -17.91 -3.19
N GLU A 279 15.14 -17.43 -2.33
CA GLU A 279 14.44 -18.23 -1.33
C GLU A 279 12.97 -18.44 -1.75
N GLN A 280 12.33 -19.45 -1.19
CA GLN A 280 10.90 -19.71 -1.43
C GLN A 280 10.07 -19.36 -0.21
N SER A 281 9.14 -18.45 -0.37
CA SER A 281 8.18 -18.09 0.66
C SER A 281 7.11 -19.17 0.84
N ARG A 282 6.69 -19.35 2.08
CA ARG A 282 5.57 -20.23 2.43
C ARG A 282 4.28 -19.43 2.35
N GLN A 283 3.64 -19.43 1.18
CA GLN A 283 2.51 -18.56 0.84
C GLN A 283 1.33 -18.70 1.82
N ASP A 284 0.91 -19.93 2.17
CA ASP A 284 -0.18 -20.12 3.13
C ASP A 284 0.18 -19.59 4.53
N LYS A 285 1.45 -19.73 4.94
CA LYS A 285 1.93 -19.16 6.21
C LYS A 285 1.93 -17.62 6.17
N GLU A 286 2.20 -17.04 5.01
CA GLU A 286 2.12 -15.60 4.81
C GLU A 286 0.67 -15.10 4.95
N LEU A 287 -0.29 -15.81 4.37
CA LEU A 287 -1.71 -15.49 4.53
C LEU A 287 -2.18 -15.55 5.99
N VAL A 288 -1.69 -16.53 6.77
CA VAL A 288 -1.96 -16.58 8.22
C VAL A 288 -1.45 -15.32 8.90
N ALA A 289 -0.22 -14.93 8.61
CA ALA A 289 0.40 -13.75 9.24
C ALA A 289 -0.36 -12.46 8.91
N GLN A 290 -0.74 -12.30 7.64
CA GLN A 290 -1.52 -11.15 7.20
C GLN A 290 -2.93 -11.13 7.81
N GLY A 291 -3.60 -12.29 7.89
CA GLY A 291 -4.91 -12.41 8.52
C GLY A 291 -4.87 -12.03 10.01
N VAL A 292 -3.88 -12.55 10.75
CA VAL A 292 -3.67 -12.20 12.17
C VAL A 292 -3.34 -10.72 12.32
N ALA A 293 -2.45 -10.18 11.48
CA ALA A 293 -2.01 -8.79 11.58
C ALA A 293 -3.15 -7.81 11.29
N ASN A 294 -3.93 -8.06 10.23
CA ASN A 294 -5.09 -7.22 9.87
C ASN A 294 -6.20 -7.31 10.93
N GLY A 295 -6.46 -8.51 11.49
CA GLY A 295 -7.38 -8.66 12.61
C GLY A 295 -6.91 -7.92 13.86
N ALA A 296 -5.61 -7.99 14.17
CA ALA A 296 -5.06 -7.29 15.34
C ALA A 296 -5.21 -5.76 15.23
N VAL A 297 -4.83 -5.16 14.10
CA VAL A 297 -4.94 -3.69 13.96
C VAL A 297 -6.37 -3.20 13.94
N ALA A 298 -7.33 -4.00 13.43
CA ALA A 298 -8.74 -3.67 13.45
C ALA A 298 -9.27 -3.45 14.87
N LEU A 299 -8.77 -4.22 15.84
CA LEU A 299 -9.18 -4.10 17.26
C LEU A 299 -8.68 -2.83 17.95
N PHE A 300 -7.76 -2.10 17.33
CA PHE A 300 -7.22 -0.84 17.83
C PHE A 300 -7.57 0.36 16.91
N GLY A 301 -8.57 0.21 16.06
CA GLY A 301 -8.97 1.28 15.15
C GLY A 301 -7.98 1.52 14.01
N GLY A 302 -7.08 0.59 13.75
CA GLY A 302 -6.14 0.65 12.63
C GLY A 302 -6.80 0.44 11.27
N ILE A 303 -5.98 0.44 10.23
CA ILE A 303 -6.38 0.18 8.86
C ILE A 303 -5.72 -1.08 8.30
N PRO A 304 -6.37 -1.78 7.38
CA PRO A 304 -5.82 -3.00 6.81
C PRO A 304 -4.61 -2.71 5.92
N GLY A 305 -3.73 -3.70 5.84
CA GLY A 305 -2.52 -3.64 5.02
C GLY A 305 -2.16 -4.98 4.41
N ALA A 306 -1.08 -4.96 3.65
CA ALA A 306 -0.53 -6.12 2.96
C ALA A 306 0.99 -6.04 2.91
N GLN A 307 1.65 -7.05 2.35
CA GLN A 307 3.08 -6.98 2.06
C GLN A 307 3.33 -5.98 0.93
N ALA A 308 4.12 -4.94 1.20
CA ALA A 308 4.35 -3.87 0.24
C ALA A 308 5.61 -4.14 -0.60
N THR A 309 5.44 -4.25 -1.92
CA THR A 309 6.53 -4.57 -2.86
C THR A 309 7.69 -3.58 -2.77
N ILE A 310 7.41 -2.29 -2.91
CA ILE A 310 8.44 -1.23 -2.92
C ILE A 310 9.24 -1.25 -1.61
N ARG A 311 8.56 -1.33 -0.45
CA ARG A 311 9.22 -1.36 0.86
C ARG A 311 10.03 -2.64 1.05
N SER A 312 9.51 -3.79 0.66
CA SER A 312 10.20 -5.08 0.78
C SER A 312 11.47 -5.14 -0.10
N VAL A 313 11.36 -4.66 -1.34
CA VAL A 313 12.52 -4.54 -2.26
C VAL A 313 13.55 -3.55 -1.70
N LEU A 314 13.12 -2.44 -1.11
CA LEU A 314 14.02 -1.47 -0.51
C LEU A 314 14.78 -2.08 0.67
N VAL A 315 14.12 -2.84 1.55
CA VAL A 315 14.79 -3.58 2.64
C VAL A 315 15.91 -4.47 2.11
N ILE A 316 15.67 -5.21 1.01
CA ILE A 316 16.67 -6.10 0.41
C ILE A 316 17.83 -5.29 -0.20
N LYS A 317 17.54 -4.21 -0.92
CA LYS A 317 18.55 -3.35 -1.56
C LYS A 317 19.45 -2.64 -0.55
N GLU A 318 18.92 -2.25 0.61
CA GLU A 318 19.69 -1.67 1.72
C GLU A 318 20.45 -2.74 2.54
N GLY A 319 20.28 -4.00 2.18
CA GLY A 319 21.03 -5.14 2.73
C GLY A 319 20.42 -5.74 3.98
N GLY A 320 19.11 -5.57 4.17
CA GLY A 320 18.35 -6.38 5.11
C GLY A 320 18.43 -7.84 4.71
N SER A 321 18.79 -8.70 5.68
CA SER A 321 19.11 -10.11 5.40
C SER A 321 18.43 -11.09 6.34
N GLN A 322 17.78 -10.61 7.38
CA GLN A 322 17.15 -11.44 8.40
C GLN A 322 15.69 -11.02 8.63
N ARG A 323 14.87 -11.96 9.05
CA ARG A 323 13.46 -11.74 9.38
C ARG A 323 13.25 -10.60 10.39
N ILE A 324 14.17 -10.46 11.34
CA ILE A 324 14.10 -9.46 12.41
C ILE A 324 14.10 -8.00 11.90
N VAL A 325 14.50 -7.76 10.65
CA VAL A 325 14.49 -6.41 10.07
C VAL A 325 13.09 -5.80 10.08
N GLY A 326 12.06 -6.58 9.75
CA GLY A 326 10.68 -6.08 9.78
C GLY A 326 10.17 -5.85 11.21
N VAL A 327 10.65 -6.60 12.19
CA VAL A 327 10.37 -6.31 13.61
C VAL A 327 10.98 -4.96 13.99
N PHE A 328 12.23 -4.69 13.59
CA PHE A 328 12.86 -3.39 13.85
C PHE A 328 12.13 -2.26 13.14
N ILE A 329 11.71 -2.46 11.87
CA ILE A 329 10.89 -1.46 11.16
C ILE A 329 9.66 -1.11 11.97
N GLY A 330 8.88 -2.10 12.40
CA GLY A 330 7.65 -1.87 13.14
C GLY A 330 7.86 -1.23 14.51
N LEU A 331 8.89 -1.68 15.25
CA LEU A 331 9.23 -1.07 16.55
C LEU A 331 9.65 0.40 16.40
N PHE A 332 10.46 0.72 15.38
CA PHE A 332 10.86 2.10 15.13
C PHE A 332 9.69 2.96 14.68
N VAL A 333 8.79 2.46 13.82
CA VAL A 333 7.56 3.19 13.45
C VAL A 333 6.73 3.54 14.68
N LEU A 334 6.52 2.60 15.60
CA LEU A 334 5.77 2.87 16.84
C LEU A 334 6.50 3.86 17.75
N LEU A 335 7.82 3.73 17.84
CA LEU A 335 8.64 4.66 18.63
C LEU A 335 8.61 6.06 18.02
N GLU A 336 8.81 6.17 16.71
CA GLU A 336 8.78 7.44 15.97
C GLU A 336 7.41 8.11 16.07
N MET A 337 6.33 7.34 15.99
CA MET A 337 4.96 7.84 16.15
C MET A 337 4.76 8.49 17.53
N VAL A 338 5.31 7.91 18.61
CA VAL A 338 5.21 8.47 19.95
C VAL A 338 6.15 9.66 20.15
N LEU A 339 7.40 9.56 19.67
CA LEU A 339 8.40 10.61 19.88
C LEU A 339 8.15 11.87 19.06
N PHE A 340 7.56 11.73 17.86
CA PHE A 340 7.37 12.84 16.91
C PHE A 340 5.91 13.27 16.76
N GLN A 341 5.05 13.00 17.75
CA GLN A 341 3.62 13.33 17.70
C GLN A 341 3.37 14.80 17.33
N ASP A 342 4.00 15.74 18.04
CA ASP A 342 3.82 17.16 17.80
C ASP A 342 4.31 17.60 16.41
N LEU A 343 5.39 16.98 15.95
CA LEU A 343 5.93 17.22 14.61
C LEU A 343 4.98 16.71 13.53
N ILE A 344 4.40 15.53 13.73
CA ILE A 344 3.43 14.93 12.81
C ILE A 344 2.14 15.75 12.76
N ALA A 345 1.65 16.21 13.90
CA ALA A 345 0.47 17.08 14.00
C ALA A 345 0.67 18.44 13.28
N ALA A 346 1.91 18.90 13.17
CA ALA A 346 2.25 20.13 12.47
C ALA A 346 2.30 19.98 10.94
N ILE A 347 2.20 18.77 10.38
CA ILE A 347 2.33 18.54 8.92
C ILE A 347 1.08 19.02 8.20
N PRO A 348 1.19 19.87 7.16
CA PRO A 348 0.06 20.24 6.33
C PRO A 348 -0.55 19.01 5.60
N GLN A 349 -1.88 18.89 5.59
CA GLN A 349 -2.58 17.79 4.90
C GLN A 349 -2.21 17.73 3.40
N ALA A 350 -1.98 18.87 2.78
CA ALA A 350 -1.56 18.98 1.37
C ALA A 350 -0.20 18.30 1.08
N VAL A 351 0.70 18.17 2.08
CA VAL A 351 1.96 17.43 1.92
C VAL A 351 1.68 15.95 1.66
N PHE A 352 0.74 15.37 2.42
CA PHE A 352 0.35 13.97 2.20
C PHE A 352 -0.32 13.75 0.84
N ALA A 353 -1.08 14.72 0.33
CA ALA A 353 -1.61 14.65 -1.02
C ALA A 353 -0.48 14.53 -2.07
N GLY A 354 0.60 15.31 -1.93
CA GLY A 354 1.79 15.19 -2.77
C GLY A 354 2.45 13.81 -2.68
N ILE A 355 2.57 13.26 -1.48
CA ILE A 355 3.10 11.90 -1.26
C ILE A 355 2.18 10.84 -1.90
N LEU A 356 0.86 11.01 -1.80
CA LEU A 356 -0.12 10.10 -2.41
C LEU A 356 -0.11 10.17 -3.94
N PHE A 357 0.05 11.35 -4.54
CA PHE A 357 0.26 11.46 -5.98
C PHE A 357 1.51 10.69 -6.43
N LYS A 358 2.59 10.76 -5.65
CA LYS A 358 3.81 9.98 -5.92
C LYS A 358 3.56 8.48 -5.72
N ALA A 359 2.82 8.08 -4.68
CA ALA A 359 2.48 6.69 -4.46
C ALA A 359 1.66 6.12 -5.64
N GLY A 360 0.70 6.88 -6.18
CA GLY A 360 -0.01 6.50 -7.40
C GLY A 360 0.93 6.36 -8.60
N TYR A 361 1.91 7.26 -8.74
CA TYR A 361 2.93 7.15 -9.79
C TYR A 361 3.78 5.87 -9.66
N ASP A 362 4.13 5.47 -8.45
CA ASP A 362 4.93 4.27 -8.21
C ASP A 362 4.15 2.97 -8.43
N VAL A 363 2.82 3.03 -8.30
CA VAL A 363 1.91 1.90 -8.53
C VAL A 363 1.55 1.74 -10.01
N PHE A 364 1.50 2.84 -10.78
CA PHE A 364 1.15 2.81 -12.19
C PHE A 364 2.21 2.11 -13.04
N ASP A 365 1.78 1.17 -13.88
CA ASP A 365 2.67 0.41 -14.76
C ASP A 365 3.05 1.20 -16.03
N PHE A 366 3.96 2.18 -15.84
CA PHE A 366 4.51 2.97 -16.94
C PHE A 366 5.35 2.13 -17.90
N GLU A 367 6.01 1.08 -17.41
CA GLU A 367 6.89 0.25 -18.23
C GLU A 367 6.12 -0.42 -19.37
N THR A 368 4.98 -1.05 -19.05
CA THR A 368 4.11 -1.68 -20.04
C THR A 368 3.51 -0.65 -21.01
N LEU A 369 3.09 0.51 -20.51
CA LEU A 369 2.55 1.58 -21.35
C LEU A 369 3.62 2.13 -22.32
N LEU A 370 4.82 2.41 -21.83
CA LEU A 370 5.92 2.92 -22.65
C LEU A 370 6.42 1.89 -23.66
N ALA A 371 6.43 0.60 -23.29
CA ALA A 371 6.75 -0.49 -24.23
C ALA A 371 5.73 -0.55 -25.39
N TYR A 372 4.43 -0.40 -25.08
CA TYR A 372 3.39 -0.33 -26.12
C TYR A 372 3.53 0.90 -27.03
N LEU A 373 3.69 2.10 -26.44
CA LEU A 373 3.85 3.36 -27.19
C LEU A 373 5.13 3.37 -28.02
N GLY A 374 6.24 2.89 -27.48
CA GLY A 374 7.52 2.80 -28.17
C GLY A 374 7.43 1.94 -29.43
N ARG A 375 6.70 0.83 -29.36
CA ARG A 375 6.42 -0.03 -30.52
C ARG A 375 5.59 0.70 -31.59
N PHE A 376 4.60 1.48 -31.18
CA PHE A 376 3.72 2.21 -32.10
C PHE A 376 4.48 3.36 -32.81
N CYS A 377 5.37 4.07 -32.08
CA CYS A 377 6.08 5.22 -32.62
C CYS A 377 7.33 4.86 -33.44
N ARG A 378 8.01 3.75 -33.15
CA ARG A 378 9.29 3.40 -33.78
C ARG A 378 9.19 2.34 -34.87
N GLY A 379 8.08 1.62 -34.99
CA GLY A 379 7.91 0.55 -35.99
C GLY A 379 8.94 -0.58 -35.87
N ASP A 380 9.65 -0.69 -34.77
CA ASP A 380 10.84 -1.51 -34.64
C ASP A 380 10.56 -2.82 -33.92
N THR A 381 10.91 -3.89 -34.59
CA THR A 381 10.73 -5.29 -34.14
C THR A 381 12.03 -5.90 -33.62
N THR A 382 12.92 -5.14 -33.07
CA THR A 382 14.12 -5.73 -32.46
C THR A 382 13.77 -6.42 -31.16
N ALA A 383 13.71 -7.73 -31.25
CA ALA A 383 13.21 -8.69 -30.28
C ALA A 383 14.09 -8.86 -29.02
N GLN A 384 14.92 -7.90 -28.65
CA GLN A 384 15.92 -8.12 -27.60
C GLN A 384 15.67 -7.41 -26.27
N ASP A 385 14.78 -6.40 -26.19
CA ASP A 385 14.80 -5.55 -24.98
C ASP A 385 13.47 -5.22 -24.30
N ALA A 386 12.31 -5.67 -24.76
CA ALA A 386 11.07 -5.17 -24.21
C ALA A 386 10.05 -6.27 -23.91
N ILE A 387 9.31 -6.04 -22.83
CA ILE A 387 8.01 -6.68 -22.61
C ILE A 387 7.20 -6.50 -23.89
N PHE A 388 6.85 -7.59 -24.55
CA PHE A 388 6.07 -7.53 -25.78
C PHE A 388 4.61 -7.27 -25.45
N VAL A 389 4.11 -6.08 -25.76
CA VAL A 389 2.71 -5.70 -25.58
C VAL A 389 2.09 -5.43 -26.94
N ALA A 390 1.13 -6.28 -27.36
CA ALA A 390 0.34 -6.04 -28.55
C ALA A 390 -0.99 -5.35 -28.21
N HIS A 391 -1.80 -5.07 -29.24
CA HIS A 391 -3.10 -4.41 -29.05
C HIS A 391 -4.06 -5.20 -28.15
N LYS A 392 -3.98 -6.54 -28.16
CA LYS A 392 -4.83 -7.42 -27.35
C LYS A 392 -4.49 -7.28 -25.85
N GLU A 393 -3.21 -7.37 -25.52
CA GLU A 393 -2.72 -7.20 -24.16
C GLU A 393 -3.07 -5.81 -23.63
N MET A 394 -2.85 -4.78 -24.46
CA MET A 394 -3.20 -3.39 -24.07
C MET A 394 -4.71 -3.21 -23.89
N LEU A 395 -5.54 -3.87 -24.70
CA LEU A 395 -6.99 -3.86 -24.53
C LEU A 395 -7.41 -4.49 -23.20
N PHE A 396 -6.76 -5.59 -22.79
CA PHE A 396 -6.99 -6.24 -21.49
C PHE A 396 -6.58 -5.33 -20.34
N ILE A 397 -5.40 -4.74 -20.41
CA ILE A 397 -4.90 -3.80 -19.41
C ILE A 397 -5.86 -2.61 -19.28
N THR A 398 -6.19 -1.96 -20.39
CA THR A 398 -7.10 -0.80 -20.41
C THR A 398 -8.50 -1.16 -19.94
N GLY A 399 -9.03 -2.31 -20.38
CA GLY A 399 -10.32 -2.81 -19.95
C GLY A 399 -10.38 -3.09 -18.46
N THR A 400 -9.36 -3.79 -17.92
CA THR A 400 -9.24 -4.02 -16.48
C THR A 400 -9.15 -2.68 -15.73
N THR A 401 -8.32 -1.75 -16.19
CA THR A 401 -8.17 -0.41 -15.60
C THR A 401 -9.52 0.33 -15.56
N LEU A 402 -10.25 0.35 -16.66
CA LEU A 402 -11.55 1.04 -16.75
C LEU A 402 -12.59 0.42 -15.81
N VAL A 403 -12.70 -0.91 -15.77
CA VAL A 403 -13.65 -1.58 -14.87
C VAL A 403 -13.24 -1.37 -13.40
N THR A 404 -11.95 -1.37 -13.09
CA THR A 404 -11.44 -1.05 -11.75
C THR A 404 -11.86 0.36 -11.30
N VAL A 405 -11.78 1.36 -12.20
CA VAL A 405 -12.08 2.77 -11.87
C VAL A 405 -13.57 3.07 -11.86
N LEU A 406 -14.34 2.46 -12.78
CA LEU A 406 -15.74 2.83 -13.02
C LEU A 406 -16.75 1.93 -12.32
N TRP A 407 -16.34 0.74 -11.91
CA TRP A 407 -17.27 -0.25 -11.35
C TRP A 407 -16.73 -0.80 -10.01
N ASP A 408 -15.85 -1.83 -10.05
CA ASP A 408 -15.35 -2.51 -8.85
C ASP A 408 -13.98 -3.14 -9.09
N LEU A 409 -13.09 -3.03 -8.08
CA LEU A 409 -11.71 -3.50 -8.16
C LEU A 409 -11.63 -5.04 -8.34
N ASN A 410 -12.35 -5.81 -7.54
CA ASN A 410 -12.26 -7.27 -7.57
C ASN A 410 -13.01 -7.88 -8.75
N MET A 411 -14.15 -7.27 -9.11
CA MET A 411 -14.89 -7.64 -10.30
C MET A 411 -14.01 -7.49 -11.55
N ALA A 412 -13.21 -6.42 -11.63
CA ALA A 412 -12.26 -6.24 -12.71
C ALA A 412 -11.29 -7.41 -12.81
N VAL A 413 -10.64 -7.78 -11.69
CA VAL A 413 -9.68 -8.90 -11.67
C VAL A 413 -10.37 -10.22 -12.01
N GLY A 414 -11.54 -10.51 -11.41
CA GLY A 414 -12.29 -11.75 -11.66
C GLY A 414 -12.73 -11.90 -13.11
N ILE A 415 -13.39 -10.86 -13.65
CA ILE A 415 -13.92 -10.86 -15.02
C ILE A 415 -12.77 -10.99 -16.03
N PHE A 416 -11.72 -10.20 -15.92
CA PHE A 416 -10.63 -10.22 -16.90
C PHE A 416 -9.74 -11.44 -16.76
N THR A 417 -9.58 -12.02 -15.57
CA THR A 417 -8.93 -13.33 -15.43
C THR A 417 -9.73 -14.43 -16.12
N LEU A 418 -11.05 -14.48 -15.92
CA LEU A 418 -11.92 -15.42 -16.60
C LEU A 418 -11.88 -15.23 -18.13
N LEU A 419 -11.99 -13.99 -18.60
CA LEU A 419 -11.90 -13.64 -20.01
C LEU A 419 -10.55 -14.03 -20.62
N PHE A 420 -9.45 -13.85 -19.89
CA PHE A 420 -8.12 -14.25 -20.35
C PHE A 420 -8.06 -15.76 -20.65
N TYR A 421 -8.55 -16.59 -19.73
CA TYR A 421 -8.57 -18.04 -19.94
C TYR A 421 -9.59 -18.45 -21.02
N LEU A 422 -10.76 -17.81 -21.07
CA LEU A 422 -11.77 -18.06 -22.11
C LEU A 422 -11.21 -17.75 -23.49
N MET A 423 -10.58 -16.58 -23.66
CA MET A 423 -9.98 -16.17 -24.91
C MET A 423 -8.86 -17.11 -25.34
N ASN A 424 -7.97 -17.49 -24.42
CA ASN A 424 -6.79 -18.28 -24.75
C ASN A 424 -7.09 -19.76 -24.96
N LYS A 425 -8.10 -20.33 -24.28
CA LYS A 425 -8.42 -21.76 -24.36
C LYS A 425 -9.56 -22.10 -25.32
N ILE A 426 -10.52 -21.18 -25.51
CA ILE A 426 -11.76 -21.48 -26.25
C ILE A 426 -11.87 -20.63 -27.52
N ILE A 427 -11.73 -19.30 -27.43
CA ILE A 427 -12.05 -18.42 -28.57
C ILE A 427 -10.90 -18.31 -29.56
N GLN A 428 -9.67 -18.12 -29.10
CA GLN A 428 -8.50 -17.90 -29.95
C GLN A 428 -7.28 -18.74 -29.52
N PRO A 429 -7.36 -20.04 -29.46
CA PRO A 429 -6.24 -20.89 -29.00
C PRO A 429 -4.99 -20.77 -29.89
N GLN A 430 -5.17 -20.47 -31.20
CA GLN A 430 -4.06 -20.31 -32.15
C GLN A 430 -3.32 -18.97 -32.07
N ASN A 431 -3.94 -17.94 -31.44
CA ASN A 431 -3.34 -16.63 -31.27
C ASN A 431 -3.65 -16.10 -29.85
N PRO A 432 -3.09 -16.73 -28.80
CA PRO A 432 -3.40 -16.41 -27.42
C PRO A 432 -2.93 -15.02 -27.04
N ILE A 433 -3.61 -14.42 -26.08
CA ILE A 433 -3.14 -13.24 -25.37
C ILE A 433 -1.91 -13.66 -24.58
N ARG A 434 -0.79 -12.99 -24.79
CA ARG A 434 0.45 -13.28 -24.07
C ARG A 434 0.38 -12.70 -22.68
N ASP A 435 0.75 -13.49 -21.70
CA ASP A 435 0.95 -12.93 -20.36
C ASP A 435 2.25 -12.12 -20.32
N LEU A 436 2.22 -10.97 -19.65
CA LEU A 436 3.40 -10.12 -19.52
C LEU A 436 4.47 -10.88 -18.72
N GLN A 437 5.56 -11.24 -19.38
CA GLN A 437 6.73 -11.78 -18.68
C GLN A 437 7.38 -10.64 -17.91
N GLN A 438 7.32 -10.69 -16.60
CA GLN A 438 8.15 -9.80 -15.78
C GLN A 438 9.61 -10.06 -16.13
N ARG A 439 10.30 -8.99 -16.56
CA ARG A 439 11.73 -9.03 -16.84
C ARG A 439 12.46 -9.62 -15.63
N GLU A 440 13.18 -10.69 -15.80
CA GLU A 440 14.20 -11.08 -14.83
C GLU A 440 15.05 -9.83 -14.58
N ALA A 441 15.11 -9.40 -13.32
CA ALA A 441 15.98 -8.30 -12.93
C ALA A 441 17.41 -8.74 -13.27
N THR A 442 17.84 -8.42 -14.49
CA THR A 442 19.22 -8.66 -14.91
C THR A 442 20.08 -7.86 -13.94
N THR A 443 20.76 -8.60 -13.10
CA THR A 443 21.86 -8.14 -12.26
C THR A 443 22.79 -7.25 -13.06
N ALA A 444 22.56 -5.93 -12.96
CA ALA A 444 23.64 -4.99 -13.22
C ALA A 444 24.45 -4.92 -11.93
N VAL A 445 25.53 -5.68 -11.92
CA VAL A 445 26.61 -5.65 -10.95
C VAL A 445 27.23 -4.25 -10.86
#